data_075e8f22b14882614922a3cfb5015350
#
_entry.id   075e8f22b14882614922a3cfb5015350
#
_cell.length_a   1.000
_cell.length_b   1.000
_cell.length_c   1.000
_cell.angle_alpha   90.00
_cell.angle_beta   90.00
_cell.angle_gamma   90.00
#
_symmetry.space_group_name_H-M   'P 1'
#
loop_
_entity.id
_entity.type
_entity.pdbx_description
1 polymer ?
#
loop_
_entity_poly.entity_id
_entity_poly.type
_entity_poly.pdbx_seq_one_letter_code
_entity_poly.pdbx_strand_id
1 'polypeptide(L)'
;RHNATQEPKIKGVKSMTENNKIVFIGRKPAMSYVLAIITSLSQSNSKEITLKARGQAITTAVDVAEITRSRFLKDLKVSKIAIGTEQMPPREGENSARMVSTMEITMAKE
;
A
#
# COMPACT_ATOMS: atom_id res chain seq x y z
N ARG A 1 3.24 14.52 7.91
CA ARG A 1 3.75 14.84 7.24
C ARG A 1 4.15 14.78 6.72
N HIS A 2 3.82 14.62 7.10
CA HIS A 2 4.41 14.93 6.31
C HIS A 2 4.64 15.08 5.85
N ASN A 3 3.82 15.06 6.30
CA ASN A 3 4.19 15.52 5.48
C ASN A 3 4.33 15.70 4.98
N ALA A 4 3.73 15.86 5.28
CA ALA A 4 3.97 16.24 4.42
C ALA A 4 4.03 16.28 4.00
N THR A 5 3.60 16.20 4.25
CA THR A 5 3.89 16.40 3.49
C THR A 5 3.86 16.50 3.14
N GLN A 6 3.24 16.43 3.22
CA GLN A 6 3.45 16.70 2.49
C GLN A 6 3.32 16.82 1.99
N GLU A 7 2.70 16.84 2.04
CA GLU A 7 2.78 17.05 1.11
C GLU A 7 2.51 17.18 0.80
N PRO A 8 2.04 17.23 0.96
CA PRO A 8 1.96 17.41 0.23
C PRO A 8 1.80 17.41 -0.11
N LYS A 9 1.27 17.42 -0.26
CA LYS A 9 1.39 17.58 -1.05
C LYS A 9 1.29 17.47 -1.51
N ILE A 10 0.95 17.51 -1.39
CA ILE A 10 1.15 17.48 -2.16
C ILE A 10 0.82 17.41 -2.50
N LYS A 11 0.42 17.47 -2.57
CA LYS A 11 0.44 17.48 -3.13
C LYS A 11 0.56 17.07 -3.71
N GLY A 12 0.59 17.06 -3.75
CA GLY A 12 0.85 16.79 -4.50
C GLY A 12 1.12 16.35 -4.97
N VAL A 13 0.90 16.19 -5.10
CA VAL A 13 1.50 15.93 -5.62
C VAL A 13 1.50 15.58 -6.30
N LYS A 14 1.46 15.58 -6.77
CA LYS A 14 1.58 15.16 -7.64
C LYS A 14 2.07 14.62 -8.39
N SER A 15 2.07 14.68 -8.75
CA SER A 15 2.61 14.45 -9.80
C SER A 15 3.21 13.30 -10.14
N MET A 16 4.17 13.19 -10.43
CA MET A 16 4.78 12.09 -10.68
C MET A 16 4.05 10.96 -10.33
N THR A 17 3.22 11.09 -9.55
CA THR A 17 2.54 9.97 -9.03
C THR A 17 1.30 9.62 -9.79
N GLU A 18 1.06 10.21 -10.95
CA GLU A 18 -0.13 9.85 -11.67
C GLU A 18 -0.15 8.41 -12.11
N ASN A 19 1.00 7.78 -12.32
CA ASN A 19 1.05 6.40 -12.76
C ASN A 19 1.34 5.43 -11.64
N ASN A 20 1.48 5.92 -10.42
CA ASN A 20 1.83 5.09 -9.29
C ASN A 20 0.89 5.40 -8.14
N LYS A 21 -0.09 4.55 -7.94
CA LYS A 21 -1.06 4.70 -6.88
C LYS A 21 -0.61 3.95 -5.64
N ILE A 22 -1.01 4.44 -4.48
CA ILE A 22 -0.67 3.81 -3.21
C ILE A 22 -1.94 3.49 -2.45
N VAL A 23 -2.03 2.25 -1.98
CA VAL A 23 -3.13 1.81 -1.13
C VAL A 23 -2.56 1.40 0.21
N PHE A 24 -3.03 2.01 1.27
CA PHE A 24 -2.59 1.66 2.62
C PHE A 24 -3.48 0.54 3.14
N ILE A 25 -2.86 -0.56 3.54
CA ILE A 25 -3.57 -1.74 4.01
C ILE A 25 -3.67 -1.68 5.52
N GLY A 26 -4.87 -1.80 6.04
CA GLY A 26 -5.13 -1.74 7.47
C GLY A 26 -5.95 -2.93 7.93
N ARG A 27 -7.03 -2.64 8.66
CA ARG A 27 -7.80 -3.69 9.33
C ARG A 27 -9.07 -4.09 8.62
N LYS A 28 -9.36 -3.50 7.48
CA LYS A 28 -10.56 -3.87 6.74
C LYS A 28 -10.39 -5.25 6.11
N PRO A 29 -11.49 -5.91 5.75
CA PRO A 29 -11.39 -7.19 5.04
C PRO A 29 -10.61 -7.06 3.74
N ALA A 30 -9.91 -8.13 3.37
CA ALA A 30 -9.07 -8.11 2.18
C ALA A 30 -9.82 -7.65 0.94
N MET A 31 -11.07 -8.10 0.78
CA MET A 31 -11.83 -7.75 -0.42
C MET A 31 -12.09 -6.25 -0.56
N SER A 32 -12.15 -5.52 0.55
CA SER A 32 -12.29 -4.06 0.47
C SER A 32 -11.13 -3.43 -0.27
N TYR A 33 -9.93 -3.92 0.01
CA TYR A 33 -8.73 -3.40 -0.66
C TYR A 33 -8.63 -3.88 -2.09
N VAL A 34 -9.04 -5.13 -2.34
CA VAL A 34 -9.07 -5.65 -3.72
C VAL A 34 -9.95 -4.77 -4.60
N LEU A 35 -11.13 -4.43 -4.09
CA LEU A 35 -12.03 -3.57 -4.86
C LEU A 35 -11.45 -2.17 -5.06
N ALA A 36 -10.75 -1.65 -4.04
CA ALA A 36 -10.11 -0.36 -4.17
C ALA A 36 -9.04 -0.37 -5.26
N ILE A 37 -8.27 -1.45 -5.34
CA ILE A 37 -7.24 -1.59 -6.36
C ILE A 37 -7.87 -1.64 -7.75
N ILE A 38 -8.89 -2.47 -7.91
CA ILE A 38 -9.55 -2.61 -9.21
C ILE A 38 -10.13 -1.27 -9.65
N THR A 39 -10.78 -0.57 -8.72
CA THR A 39 -11.37 0.72 -9.02
C THR A 39 -10.30 1.74 -9.40
N SER A 40 -9.23 1.80 -8.64
CA SER A 40 -8.15 2.75 -8.91
C SER A 40 -7.54 2.54 -10.29
N LEU A 41 -7.28 1.29 -10.65
CA LEU A 41 -6.66 1.00 -11.92
C LEU A 41 -7.62 1.17 -13.10
N SER A 42 -8.91 0.98 -12.83
CA SER A 42 -9.91 1.16 -13.88
C SER A 42 -10.19 2.61 -14.18
N GLN A 43 -10.16 3.45 -13.16
CA GLN A 43 -10.55 4.86 -13.32
C GLN A 43 -9.41 5.74 -13.78
N SER A 44 -8.19 5.24 -13.74
CA SER A 44 -7.04 6.03 -14.16
C SER A 44 -6.23 5.19 -15.12
N ASN A 45 -5.35 5.83 -15.86
CA ASN A 45 -4.47 5.10 -16.76
C ASN A 45 -3.23 4.60 -16.04
N SER A 46 -3.32 4.41 -14.75
CA SER A 46 -2.19 3.91 -13.97
C SER A 46 -1.88 2.49 -14.36
N LYS A 47 -0.61 2.21 -14.49
CA LYS A 47 -0.13 0.86 -14.78
C LYS A 47 0.50 0.21 -13.57
N GLU A 48 0.60 0.93 -12.48
CA GLU A 48 1.32 0.47 -11.31
C GLU A 48 0.57 0.88 -10.05
N ILE A 49 0.58 0.00 -9.06
CA ILE A 49 -0.02 0.31 -7.77
C ILE A 49 0.86 -0.29 -6.68
N THR A 50 1.01 0.42 -5.58
CA THR A 50 1.82 -0.02 -4.45
C THR A 50 0.92 -0.20 -3.24
N LEU A 51 1.05 -1.35 -2.58
CA LEU A 51 0.35 -1.64 -1.34
C LEU A 51 1.33 -1.44 -0.20
N LYS A 52 0.97 -0.64 0.77
CA LYS A 52 1.82 -0.41 1.94
C LYS A 52 1.14 -0.95 3.18
N ALA A 53 1.87 -1.74 3.95
CA ALA A 53 1.33 -2.35 5.14
C ALA A 53 2.40 -2.41 6.22
N ARG A 54 1.95 -2.49 7.46
CA ARG A 54 2.86 -2.65 8.58
C ARG A 54 2.22 -3.55 9.62
N GLY A 55 3.10 -4.24 10.37
CA GLY A 55 2.65 -5.14 11.42
C GLY A 55 1.76 -6.23 10.89
N GLN A 56 0.65 -6.45 11.54
CA GLN A 56 -0.25 -7.53 11.16
C GLN A 56 -0.92 -7.32 9.81
N ALA A 57 -0.93 -6.10 9.32
CA ALA A 57 -1.53 -5.82 8.02
C ALA A 57 -0.71 -6.37 6.86
N ILE A 58 0.54 -6.75 7.11
CA ILE A 58 1.39 -7.32 6.05
C ILE A 58 0.78 -8.59 5.47
N THR A 59 0.23 -9.45 6.31
CA THR A 59 -0.43 -10.66 5.84
C THR A 59 -1.61 -10.31 4.93
N THR A 60 -2.41 -9.33 5.36
CA THR A 60 -3.53 -8.88 4.56
C THR A 60 -3.07 -8.33 3.22
N ALA A 61 -1.95 -7.58 3.21
CA ALA A 61 -1.42 -7.04 1.97
C ALA A 61 -1.04 -8.13 0.98
N VAL A 62 -0.41 -9.19 1.47
CA VAL A 62 -0.06 -10.32 0.62
C VAL A 62 -1.33 -10.99 0.07
N ASP A 63 -2.32 -11.20 0.93
CA ASP A 63 -3.59 -11.79 0.50
C ASP A 63 -4.26 -10.92 -0.55
N VAL A 64 -4.28 -9.60 -0.35
CA VAL A 64 -4.89 -8.68 -1.30
C VAL A 64 -4.18 -8.77 -2.64
N ALA A 65 -2.84 -8.74 -2.63
CA ALA A 65 -2.07 -8.83 -3.87
C ALA A 65 -2.35 -10.13 -4.60
N GLU A 66 -2.39 -11.25 -3.87
CA GLU A 66 -2.61 -12.55 -4.49
C GLU A 66 -4.01 -12.71 -5.05
N ILE A 67 -5.02 -12.26 -4.31
CA ILE A 67 -6.39 -12.32 -4.80
C ILE A 67 -6.55 -11.47 -6.06
N THR A 68 -5.99 -10.27 -6.02
CA THR A 68 -6.13 -9.34 -7.14
C THR A 68 -5.53 -9.93 -8.41
N ARG A 69 -4.31 -10.43 -8.35
CA ARG A 69 -3.65 -10.89 -9.56
C ARG A 69 -4.09 -12.28 -10.00
N SER A 70 -4.59 -13.10 -9.09
CA SER A 70 -4.97 -14.46 -9.47
C SER A 70 -6.42 -14.56 -9.90
N ARG A 71 -7.29 -13.70 -9.41
CA ARG A 71 -8.73 -13.81 -9.68
C ARG A 71 -9.30 -12.71 -10.54
N PHE A 72 -8.73 -11.51 -10.49
CA PHE A 72 -9.35 -10.37 -11.16
C PHE A 72 -8.49 -9.75 -12.23
N LEU A 73 -7.28 -9.36 -11.91
CA LEU A 73 -6.41 -8.65 -12.85
C LEU A 73 -5.20 -9.53 -13.16
N LYS A 74 -5.40 -10.49 -14.05
CA LYS A 74 -4.39 -11.52 -14.30
C LYS A 74 -3.16 -11.01 -15.05
N ASP A 75 -3.26 -9.82 -15.64
CA ASP A 75 -2.10 -9.19 -16.26
C ASP A 75 -1.28 -8.38 -15.27
N LEU A 76 -1.69 -8.34 -14.02
CA LEU A 76 -0.99 -7.61 -12.99
C LEU A 76 0.04 -8.52 -12.34
N LYS A 77 1.28 -8.05 -12.27
CA LYS A 77 2.39 -8.84 -11.71
C LYS A 77 3.02 -8.08 -10.57
N VAL A 78 3.54 -8.82 -9.60
CA VAL A 78 4.32 -8.21 -8.53
C VAL A 78 5.68 -7.84 -9.12
N SER A 79 5.96 -6.55 -9.17
CA SER A 79 7.20 -6.08 -9.78
C SER A 79 8.27 -5.78 -8.74
N LYS A 80 7.87 -5.49 -7.51
CA LYS A 80 8.84 -5.12 -6.48
C LYS A 80 8.24 -5.35 -5.10
N ILE A 81 9.07 -5.82 -4.19
CA ILE A 81 8.70 -5.92 -2.78
C ILE A 81 9.83 -5.27 -1.98
N ALA A 82 9.46 -4.36 -1.09
CA ALA A 82 10.41 -3.73 -0.19
C ALA A 82 9.97 -3.98 1.23
N ILE A 83 10.92 -4.22 2.10
CA ILE A 83 10.62 -4.41 3.52
C ILE A 83 11.46 -3.45 4.33
N GLY A 84 10.98 -3.15 5.52
CA GLY A 84 11.68 -2.25 6.41
C GLY A 84 11.13 -2.33 7.82
N THR A 85 11.59 -1.41 8.64
CA THR A 85 11.15 -1.32 10.02
C THR A 85 10.85 0.13 10.33
N GLU A 86 9.75 0.36 11.02
CA GLU A 86 9.33 1.70 11.38
C GLU A 86 9.21 1.79 12.89
N GLN A 87 9.64 2.92 13.45
CA GLN A 87 9.51 3.15 14.87
C GLN A 87 8.16 3.82 15.14
N MET A 88 7.36 3.20 15.99
CA MET A 88 6.05 3.71 16.35
C MET A 88 6.06 4.25 17.77
N PRO A 89 5.20 5.23 18.09
CA PRO A 89 5.13 5.72 19.47
C PRO A 89 4.70 4.60 20.41
N PRO A 90 5.06 4.71 21.69
CA PRO A 90 4.63 3.71 22.65
C PRO A 90 3.11 3.68 22.77
N ARG A 91 2.59 2.51 23.06
CA ARG A 91 1.18 2.39 23.35
C ARG A 91 0.91 2.95 24.73
N GLU A 92 -0.36 3.21 25.00
CA GLU A 92 -0.76 3.70 26.29
C GLU A 92 -0.26 2.74 27.37
N GLY A 93 0.41 3.30 28.40
CA GLY A 93 0.95 2.50 29.48
C GLY A 93 2.35 1.96 29.23
N GLU A 94 2.90 2.17 28.05
CA GLU A 94 4.25 1.71 27.73
C GLU A 94 5.23 2.89 27.77
N ASN A 95 6.48 2.58 28.07
CA ASN A 95 7.50 3.61 28.21
C ASN A 95 8.46 3.70 27.04
N SER A 96 8.40 2.77 26.09
CA SER A 96 9.35 2.79 25.00
C SER A 96 8.66 2.61 23.67
N ALA A 97 9.29 3.13 22.63
CA ALA A 97 8.79 3.03 21.27
C ALA A 97 8.76 1.57 20.82
N ARG A 98 7.87 1.28 19.89
CA ARG A 98 7.75 -0.06 19.32
C ARG A 98 8.36 -0.06 17.95
N MET A 99 8.99 -1.16 17.60
CA MET A 99 9.49 -1.35 16.24
C MET A 99 8.50 -2.22 15.51
N VAL A 100 8.09 -1.78 14.32
CA VAL A 100 7.06 -2.46 13.54
C VAL A 100 7.60 -2.74 12.16
N SER A 101 7.46 -3.98 11.72
CA SER A 101 7.88 -4.35 10.36
C SER A 101 6.96 -3.72 9.33
N THR A 102 7.53 -3.33 8.20
CA THR A 102 6.75 -2.74 7.12
C THR A 102 7.03 -3.50 5.83
N MET A 103 6.07 -3.41 4.91
CA MET A 103 6.23 -4.02 3.59
C MET A 103 5.52 -3.17 2.56
N GLU A 104 6.14 -3.04 1.39
CA GLU A 104 5.54 -2.40 0.23
C GLU A 104 5.56 -3.40 -0.91
N ILE A 105 4.42 -3.63 -1.50
CA ILE A 105 4.28 -4.52 -2.65
C ILE A 105 3.84 -3.68 -3.83
N THR A 106 4.68 -3.62 -4.85
CA THR A 106 4.36 -2.89 -6.07
C THR A 106 3.94 -3.87 -7.15
N MET A 107 2.80 -3.63 -7.75
CA MET A 107 2.26 -4.46 -8.82
C MET A 107 2.13 -3.62 -10.06
N ALA A 108 2.47 -4.21 -11.20
CA ALA A 108 2.44 -3.49 -12.46
C ALA A 108 1.79 -4.35 -13.53
N LYS A 109 1.11 -3.71 -14.48
CA LYS A 109 0.55 -4.38 -15.63
C LYS A 109 1.66 -4.67 -16.64
N GLU A 110 1.53 -5.80 -17.26
CA GLU A 110 2.48 -6.17 -18.32
C GLU A 110 1.97 -5.76 -19.67
#